data_4ec161c329841950134b644fda30cdc5
#
_entry.id   4ec161c329841950134b644fda30cdc5
#
_cell.length_a   1.000
_cell.length_b   1.000
_cell.length_c   1.000
_cell.angle_alpha   90.00
_cell.angle_beta   90.00
_cell.angle_gamma   90.00
#
_symmetry.space_group_name_H-M   'P 1'
#
loop_
_entity.id
_entity.type
_entity.pdbx_description
1 polymer ?
#
loop_
_entity_poly.entity_id
_entity_poly.type
_entity_poly.pdbx_seq_one_letter_code
_entity_poly.pdbx_strand_id
1 'polypeptide(L)'
;NAVAFGFFQAQAVFVAIFALPAVAGGADPRPFGAWTDYAALAVWGAGLICECAADQQLARWRRDPANAGRTCRAGLWRYSRHPNYFGEWLQWLAWPLLALGSPLGWWLALHPLVVLVFLLYLTGIPHTERRALLSRGEDYRRYQRATSAFFPLPPRSEDPS
;
A
#
# COMPACT_ATOMS: atom_id res chain seq x y z
N ASN A 1 15.20 -18.25 -24.50
CA ASN A 1 14.40 -18.97 -23.50
C ASN A 1 13.03 -18.29 -23.37
N ALA A 2 11.95 -18.94 -23.83
CA ALA A 2 10.59 -18.37 -23.90
C ALA A 2 10.07 -17.91 -22.51
N VAL A 3 10.43 -18.62 -21.44
CA VAL A 3 10.04 -18.26 -20.07
C VAL A 3 10.66 -16.91 -19.64
N ALA A 4 11.95 -16.71 -19.91
CA ALA A 4 12.61 -15.45 -19.60
C ALA A 4 12.03 -14.30 -20.45
N PHE A 5 11.75 -14.54 -21.72
CA PHE A 5 11.12 -13.55 -22.58
C PHE A 5 9.72 -13.16 -22.05
N GLY A 6 8.87 -14.13 -21.72
CA GLY A 6 7.55 -13.86 -21.14
C GLY A 6 7.63 -13.07 -19.82
N PHE A 7 8.59 -13.38 -18.96
CA PHE A 7 8.83 -12.64 -17.73
C PHE A 7 9.21 -11.18 -17.99
N PHE A 8 10.12 -10.90 -18.91
CA PHE A 8 10.49 -9.52 -19.25
C PHE A 8 9.35 -8.74 -19.89
N GLN A 9 8.51 -9.39 -20.74
CA GLN A 9 7.33 -8.75 -21.30
C GLN A 9 6.32 -8.38 -20.21
N ALA A 10 6.07 -9.28 -19.24
CA ALA A 10 5.21 -8.99 -18.11
C ALA A 10 5.74 -7.80 -17.28
N GLN A 11 7.05 -7.76 -17.00
CA GLN A 11 7.65 -6.61 -16.32
C GLN A 11 7.48 -5.31 -17.12
N ALA A 12 7.68 -5.31 -18.43
CA ALA A 12 7.51 -4.13 -19.27
C ALA A 12 6.06 -3.61 -19.22
N VAL A 13 5.07 -4.51 -19.25
CA VAL A 13 3.65 -4.15 -19.09
C VAL A 13 3.39 -3.52 -17.72
N PHE A 14 3.94 -4.08 -16.64
CA PHE A 14 3.82 -3.50 -15.30
C PHE A 14 4.44 -2.10 -15.23
N VAL A 15 5.67 -1.94 -15.72
CA VAL A 15 6.33 -0.63 -15.75
C VAL A 15 5.49 0.38 -16.52
N ALA A 16 4.94 0.00 -17.67
CA ALA A 16 4.07 0.88 -18.46
C ALA A 16 2.81 1.29 -17.69
N ILE A 17 2.11 0.34 -17.05
CA ILE A 17 0.91 0.63 -16.24
C ILE A 17 1.24 1.60 -15.11
N PHE A 18 2.31 1.34 -14.34
CA PHE A 18 2.69 2.16 -13.20
C PHE A 18 3.32 3.51 -13.58
N ALA A 19 3.79 3.67 -14.82
CA ALA A 19 4.28 4.96 -15.34
C ALA A 19 3.17 5.88 -15.87
N LEU A 20 1.98 5.36 -16.19
CA LEU A 20 0.86 6.15 -16.73
C LEU A 20 0.52 7.41 -15.91
N PRO A 21 0.47 7.38 -14.56
CA PRO A 21 0.20 8.57 -13.78
C PRO A 21 1.21 9.69 -13.99
N ALA A 22 2.49 9.34 -14.08
CA ALA A 22 3.55 10.34 -14.30
C ALA A 22 3.45 10.96 -15.71
N VAL A 23 3.16 10.14 -16.73
CA VAL A 23 2.95 10.62 -18.11
C VAL A 23 1.74 11.55 -18.19
N ALA A 24 0.63 11.16 -17.57
CA ALA A 24 -0.60 11.97 -17.61
C ALA A 24 -0.46 13.25 -16.78
N GLY A 25 0.22 13.21 -15.63
CA GLY A 25 0.53 14.41 -14.86
C GLY A 25 1.43 15.39 -15.62
N GLY A 26 2.44 14.88 -16.34
CA GLY A 26 3.30 15.68 -17.20
C GLY A 26 2.60 16.26 -18.45
N ALA A 27 1.47 15.70 -18.84
CA ALA A 27 0.64 16.18 -19.95
C ALA A 27 -0.44 17.20 -19.51
N ASP A 28 -0.51 17.56 -18.24
CA ASP A 28 -1.42 18.61 -17.77
C ASP A 28 -0.90 19.99 -18.22
N PRO A 29 -1.66 20.73 -19.04
CA PRO A 29 -1.24 22.03 -19.53
C PRO A 29 -1.37 23.14 -18.48
N ARG A 30 -2.01 22.86 -17.35
CA ARG A 30 -2.20 23.84 -16.28
C ARG A 30 -0.89 24.08 -15.54
N PRO A 31 -0.56 25.34 -15.19
CA PRO A 31 0.53 25.59 -14.26
C PRO A 31 0.18 25.02 -12.89
N PHE A 32 1.20 24.55 -12.16
CA PHE A 32 1.05 24.16 -10.76
C PHE A 32 0.52 25.32 -9.91
N GLY A 33 -0.41 25.05 -9.00
CA GLY A 33 -0.98 26.03 -8.08
C GLY A 33 -2.50 25.92 -7.87
N ALA A 34 -3.17 24.98 -8.55
CA ALA A 34 -4.57 24.70 -8.27
C ALA A 34 -4.73 24.03 -6.89
N TRP A 35 -5.89 24.17 -6.26
CA TRP A 35 -6.16 23.52 -4.96
C TRP A 35 -5.97 21.98 -5.01
N THR A 36 -6.22 21.38 -6.17
CA THR A 36 -6.02 19.94 -6.40
C THR A 36 -4.56 19.53 -6.30
N ASP A 37 -3.63 20.41 -6.68
CA ASP A 37 -2.19 20.14 -6.59
C ASP A 37 -1.74 20.11 -5.13
N TYR A 38 -2.23 21.04 -4.32
CA TYR A 38 -1.97 21.04 -2.87
C TYR A 38 -2.64 19.87 -2.16
N ALA A 39 -3.87 19.51 -2.57
CA ALA A 39 -4.54 18.32 -2.04
C ALA A 39 -3.77 17.04 -2.38
N ALA A 40 -3.26 16.93 -3.61
CA ALA A 40 -2.42 15.82 -4.03
C ALA A 40 -1.16 15.70 -3.19
N LEU A 41 -0.44 16.82 -2.97
CA LEU A 41 0.76 16.84 -2.12
C LEU A 41 0.44 16.46 -0.67
N ALA A 42 -0.69 16.92 -0.14
CA ALA A 42 -1.13 16.58 1.22
C ALA A 42 -1.43 15.08 1.34
N VAL A 43 -2.16 14.50 0.40
CA VAL A 43 -2.49 13.06 0.37
C VAL A 43 -1.23 12.23 0.19
N TRP A 44 -0.35 12.63 -0.74
CA TRP A 44 0.93 11.95 -0.96
C TRP A 44 1.82 11.99 0.28
N GLY A 45 1.96 13.15 0.90
CA GLY A 45 2.74 13.34 2.11
C GLY A 45 2.19 12.54 3.29
N ALA A 46 0.86 12.50 3.48
CA ALA A 46 0.21 11.70 4.50
C ALA A 46 0.47 10.19 4.27
N GLY A 47 0.40 9.72 3.02
CA GLY A 47 0.74 8.36 2.64
C GLY A 47 2.18 8.00 2.97
N LEU A 48 3.12 8.86 2.57
CA LEU A 48 4.56 8.67 2.85
C LEU A 48 4.86 8.63 4.36
N ILE A 49 4.27 9.54 5.12
CA ILE A 49 4.43 9.57 6.58
C ILE A 49 3.87 8.28 7.21
N CYS A 50 2.69 7.84 6.75
CA CYS A 50 2.07 6.60 7.23
C CYS A 50 2.95 5.39 6.94
N GLU A 51 3.44 5.23 5.72
CA GLU A 51 4.32 4.15 5.29
C GLU A 51 5.62 4.15 6.10
N CYS A 52 6.34 5.27 6.14
CA CYS A 52 7.59 5.41 6.89
C CYS A 52 7.39 5.13 8.40
N ALA A 53 6.31 5.62 8.99
CA ALA A 53 6.01 5.37 10.39
C ALA A 53 5.72 3.89 10.67
N ALA A 54 4.94 3.25 9.80
CA ALA A 54 4.64 1.82 9.90
C ALA A 54 5.90 0.96 9.82
N ASP A 55 6.75 1.23 8.83
CA ASP A 55 8.00 0.49 8.63
C ASP A 55 8.98 0.71 9.77
N GLN A 56 9.11 1.94 10.29
CA GLN A 56 9.93 2.23 11.46
C GLN A 56 9.42 1.50 12.72
N GLN A 57 8.10 1.47 12.95
CA GLN A 57 7.51 0.74 14.06
C GLN A 57 7.83 -0.75 13.96
N LEU A 58 7.66 -1.35 12.78
CA LEU A 58 7.97 -2.76 12.56
C LEU A 58 9.47 -3.05 12.69
N ALA A 59 10.33 -2.16 12.19
CA ALA A 59 11.78 -2.30 12.32
C ALA A 59 12.22 -2.23 13.78
N ARG A 60 11.67 -1.32 14.59
CA ARG A 60 11.94 -1.23 16.03
C ARG A 60 11.46 -2.50 16.75
N TRP A 61 10.26 -2.98 16.45
CA TRP A 61 9.71 -4.21 17.01
C TRP A 61 10.63 -5.42 16.76
N ARG A 62 11.12 -5.56 15.53
CA ARG A 62 11.99 -6.68 15.13
C ARG A 62 13.38 -6.64 15.75
N ARG A 63 13.87 -5.48 16.21
CA ARG A 63 15.18 -5.32 16.86
C ARG A 63 15.21 -5.85 18.28
N ASP A 64 14.07 -5.97 18.93
CA ASP A 64 13.96 -6.50 20.28
C ASP A 64 13.89 -8.03 20.23
N PRO A 65 14.89 -8.75 20.80
CA PRO A 65 14.92 -10.22 20.83
C PRO A 65 13.72 -10.83 21.55
N ALA A 66 13.10 -10.10 22.51
CA ALA A 66 11.91 -10.55 23.22
C ALA A 66 10.69 -10.70 22.31
N ASN A 67 10.72 -10.10 21.14
CA ASN A 67 9.66 -10.16 20.13
C ASN A 67 9.89 -11.26 19.06
N ALA A 68 10.94 -12.06 19.19
CA ALA A 68 11.23 -13.13 18.25
C ALA A 68 10.02 -14.11 18.14
N GLY A 69 9.60 -14.40 16.92
CA GLY A 69 8.45 -15.26 16.65
C GLY A 69 7.07 -14.66 16.93
N ARG A 70 7.00 -13.41 17.42
CA ARG A 70 5.74 -12.72 17.75
C ARG A 70 5.30 -11.74 16.64
N THR A 71 4.02 -11.44 16.60
CA THR A 71 3.43 -10.49 15.67
C THR A 71 3.40 -9.09 16.27
N CYS A 72 3.89 -8.09 15.51
CA CYS A 72 3.76 -6.68 15.91
C CYS A 72 2.29 -6.26 15.89
N ARG A 73 1.79 -5.80 17.04
CA ARG A 73 0.41 -5.31 17.24
C ARG A 73 0.39 -3.90 17.86
N ALA A 74 1.52 -3.19 17.79
CA ALA A 74 1.68 -1.87 18.38
C ALA A 74 1.54 -0.76 17.34
N GLY A 75 1.15 0.44 17.78
CA GLY A 75 1.05 1.61 16.90
C GLY A 75 0.06 1.40 15.74
N LEU A 76 0.50 1.71 14.53
CA LEU A 76 -0.32 1.54 13.31
C LEU A 76 -0.70 0.08 13.03
N TRP A 77 0.15 -0.87 13.41
CA TRP A 77 -0.09 -2.31 13.27
C TRP A 77 -1.23 -2.85 14.14
N ARG A 78 -1.71 -2.05 15.07
CA ARG A 78 -2.93 -2.35 15.83
C ARG A 78 -4.19 -2.21 14.99
N TYR A 79 -4.20 -1.26 14.05
CA TYR A 79 -5.38 -0.88 13.27
C TYR A 79 -5.44 -1.53 11.89
N SER A 80 -4.28 -1.83 11.31
CA SER A 80 -4.15 -2.54 10.04
C SER A 80 -3.01 -3.55 10.12
N ARG A 81 -3.17 -4.69 9.43
CA ARG A 81 -2.09 -5.68 9.30
C ARG A 81 -1.03 -5.27 8.26
N HIS A 82 -1.38 -4.29 7.42
CA HIS A 82 -0.51 -3.75 6.36
C HIS A 82 -0.61 -2.22 6.28
N PRO A 83 -0.28 -1.50 7.38
CA PRO A 83 -0.41 -0.04 7.41
C PRO A 83 0.56 0.67 6.46
N ASN A 84 1.71 0.06 6.16
CA ASN A 84 2.65 0.53 5.16
C ASN A 84 2.07 0.43 3.73
N TYR A 85 1.42 -0.67 3.36
CA TYR A 85 0.73 -0.78 2.07
C TYR A 85 -0.47 0.18 1.96
N PHE A 86 -1.14 0.47 3.07
CA PHE A 86 -2.17 1.51 3.09
C PHE A 86 -1.55 2.89 2.83
N GLY A 87 -0.40 3.20 3.43
CA GLY A 87 0.36 4.42 3.15
C GLY A 87 0.79 4.53 1.69
N GLU A 88 1.34 3.46 1.14
CA GLU A 88 1.68 3.35 -0.28
C GLU A 88 0.45 3.61 -1.17
N TRP A 89 -0.68 2.97 -0.88
CA TRP A 89 -1.91 3.18 -1.65
C TRP A 89 -2.42 4.62 -1.59
N LEU A 90 -2.30 5.31 -0.45
CA LEU A 90 -2.62 6.73 -0.35
C LEU A 90 -1.78 7.60 -1.29
N GLN A 91 -0.50 7.28 -1.47
CA GLN A 91 0.36 8.00 -2.42
C GLN A 91 -0.16 7.85 -3.86
N TRP A 92 -0.68 6.67 -4.22
CA TRP A 92 -1.29 6.45 -5.54
C TRP A 92 -2.58 7.25 -5.74
N LEU A 93 -3.34 7.58 -4.68
CA LEU A 93 -4.52 8.45 -4.77
C LEU A 93 -4.17 9.91 -5.12
N ALA A 94 -2.94 10.35 -4.91
CA ALA A 94 -2.50 11.70 -5.24
C ALA A 94 -2.42 11.93 -6.76
N TRP A 95 -2.09 10.92 -7.56
CA TRP A 95 -1.88 11.06 -8.98
C TRP A 95 -3.12 11.51 -9.77
N PRO A 96 -4.32 10.95 -9.55
CA PRO A 96 -5.54 11.47 -10.17
C PRO A 96 -5.79 12.94 -9.88
N LEU A 97 -5.49 13.40 -8.66
CA LEU A 97 -5.65 14.79 -8.26
C LEU A 97 -4.71 15.72 -9.03
N LEU A 98 -3.44 15.31 -9.19
CA LEU A 98 -2.44 16.06 -9.96
C LEU A 98 -2.78 16.14 -11.44
N ALA A 99 -3.41 15.12 -12.00
CA ALA A 99 -3.67 15.02 -13.43
C ALA A 99 -5.09 15.44 -13.84
N LEU A 100 -5.87 16.07 -12.95
CA LEU A 100 -7.26 16.45 -13.25
C LEU A 100 -7.41 17.41 -14.45
N GLY A 101 -6.40 18.18 -14.78
CA GLY A 101 -6.39 19.03 -15.97
C GLY A 101 -5.87 18.36 -17.23
N SER A 102 -5.30 17.17 -17.11
CA SER A 102 -4.84 16.39 -18.26
C SER A 102 -6.03 15.80 -19.01
N PRO A 103 -5.96 15.67 -20.36
CA PRO A 103 -6.96 14.95 -21.15
C PRO A 103 -7.16 13.50 -20.70
N LEU A 104 -6.16 12.90 -20.09
CA LEU A 104 -6.18 11.53 -19.54
C LEU A 104 -6.49 11.47 -18.04
N GLY A 105 -6.66 12.62 -17.37
CA GLY A 105 -6.76 12.73 -15.92
C GLY A 105 -7.88 11.88 -15.31
N TRP A 106 -9.04 11.85 -15.92
CA TRP A 106 -10.17 11.07 -15.43
C TRP A 106 -9.95 9.54 -15.49
N TRP A 107 -9.19 9.05 -16.49
CA TRP A 107 -8.82 7.64 -16.58
C TRP A 107 -7.91 7.22 -15.41
N LEU A 108 -7.10 8.15 -14.91
CA LEU A 108 -6.23 7.90 -13.78
C LEU A 108 -6.99 7.69 -12.47
N ALA A 109 -8.27 8.06 -12.38
CA ALA A 109 -9.10 7.71 -11.23
C ALA A 109 -9.24 6.19 -11.04
N LEU A 110 -9.05 5.41 -12.09
CA LEU A 110 -9.04 3.94 -12.05
C LEU A 110 -7.70 3.37 -11.54
N HIS A 111 -6.61 4.14 -11.65
CA HIS A 111 -5.28 3.65 -11.32
C HIS A 111 -5.12 3.22 -9.84
N PRO A 112 -5.56 3.99 -8.84
CA PRO A 112 -5.53 3.54 -7.45
C PRO A 112 -6.32 2.25 -7.20
N LEU A 113 -7.39 1.99 -7.96
CA LEU A 113 -8.13 0.73 -7.89
C LEU A 113 -7.29 -0.44 -8.43
N VAL A 114 -6.57 -0.23 -9.52
CA VAL A 114 -5.62 -1.22 -10.05
C VAL A 114 -4.56 -1.53 -9.00
N VAL A 115 -3.93 -0.51 -8.40
CA VAL A 115 -2.95 -0.70 -7.33
C VAL A 115 -3.55 -1.46 -6.14
N LEU A 116 -4.77 -1.10 -5.74
CA LEU A 116 -5.46 -1.77 -4.64
C LEU A 116 -5.67 -3.27 -4.91
N VAL A 117 -6.09 -3.62 -6.14
CA VAL A 117 -6.24 -5.02 -6.56
C VAL A 117 -4.89 -5.75 -6.49
N PHE A 118 -3.80 -5.12 -6.94
CA PHE A 118 -2.47 -5.70 -6.84
C PHE A 118 -2.06 -5.95 -5.40
N LEU A 119 -2.25 -4.98 -4.51
CA LEU A 119 -1.89 -5.10 -3.10
C LEU A 119 -2.72 -6.16 -2.39
N LEU A 120 -4.03 -6.21 -2.64
CA LEU A 120 -4.95 -7.12 -1.95
C LEU A 120 -4.86 -8.57 -2.45
N TYR A 121 -4.65 -8.78 -3.77
CA TYR A 121 -4.88 -10.09 -4.38
C TYR A 121 -3.68 -10.69 -5.11
N LEU A 122 -2.74 -9.87 -5.61
CA LEU A 122 -1.70 -10.37 -6.51
C LEU A 122 -0.31 -10.41 -5.87
N THR A 123 0.18 -9.30 -5.34
CA THR A 123 1.59 -9.17 -4.94
C THR A 123 1.81 -8.94 -3.46
N GLY A 124 1.04 -8.07 -2.84
CA GLY A 124 1.30 -7.56 -1.49
C GLY A 124 0.88 -8.51 -0.37
N ILE A 125 -0.37 -8.38 0.02
CA ILE A 125 -0.94 -9.01 1.22
C ILE A 125 -0.89 -10.54 1.19
N PRO A 126 -1.32 -11.25 0.11
CA PRO A 126 -1.37 -12.70 0.13
C PRO A 126 -0.01 -13.33 0.38
N HIS A 127 1.04 -12.81 -0.27
CA HIS A 127 2.39 -13.32 -0.12
C HIS A 127 2.95 -13.06 1.28
N THR A 128 2.75 -11.84 1.79
CA THR A 128 3.23 -11.42 3.12
C THR A 128 2.54 -12.20 4.23
N GLU A 129 1.22 -12.37 4.16
CA GLU A 129 0.44 -13.12 5.15
C GLU A 129 0.77 -14.60 5.16
N ARG A 130 0.95 -15.20 3.98
CA ARG A 130 1.39 -16.59 3.87
C ARG A 130 2.73 -16.82 4.60
N ARG A 131 3.70 -15.93 4.38
CA ARG A 131 5.00 -15.98 5.09
C ARG A 131 4.84 -15.79 6.60
N ALA A 132 3.98 -14.87 6.99
CA ALA A 132 3.69 -14.59 8.40
C ALA A 132 3.07 -15.80 9.11
N LEU A 133 2.12 -16.48 8.47
CA LEU A 133 1.51 -17.70 8.98
C LEU A 133 2.54 -18.83 9.13
N LEU A 134 3.42 -19.01 8.15
CA LEU A 134 4.48 -20.02 8.23
C LEU A 134 5.46 -19.78 9.38
N SER A 135 5.77 -18.51 9.68
CA SER A 135 6.77 -18.15 10.69
C SER A 135 6.22 -17.98 12.10
N ARG A 136 4.94 -17.61 12.26
CA ARG A 136 4.32 -17.22 13.54
C ARG A 136 3.06 -18.01 13.89
N GLY A 137 2.56 -18.83 12.96
CA GLY A 137 1.47 -19.78 13.19
C GLY A 137 0.23 -19.16 13.84
N GLU A 138 -0.17 -19.71 15.00
CA GLU A 138 -1.39 -19.31 15.70
C GLU A 138 -1.36 -17.86 16.24
N ASP A 139 -0.17 -17.34 16.57
CA ASP A 139 -0.05 -15.93 16.97
C ASP A 139 -0.51 -14.99 15.84
N TYR A 140 -0.11 -15.30 14.59
CA TYR A 140 -0.55 -14.51 13.44
C TYR A 140 -2.04 -14.73 13.11
N ARG A 141 -2.58 -15.93 13.28
CA ARG A 141 -4.03 -16.18 13.09
C ARG A 141 -4.89 -15.39 14.06
N ARG A 142 -4.49 -15.29 15.34
CA ARG A 142 -5.18 -14.43 16.31
C ARG A 142 -5.16 -12.96 15.86
N TYR A 143 -4.03 -12.48 15.38
CA TYR A 143 -3.92 -11.14 14.82
C TYR A 143 -4.83 -10.94 13.60
N GLN A 144 -4.95 -11.91 12.71
CA GLN A 144 -5.86 -11.84 11.58
C GLN A 144 -7.34 -11.74 12.01
N ARG A 145 -7.74 -12.40 13.07
CA ARG A 145 -9.12 -12.30 13.59
C ARG A 145 -9.43 -10.93 14.19
N ALA A 146 -8.48 -10.35 14.88
CA ALA A 146 -8.66 -9.09 15.61
C ALA A 146 -8.46 -7.83 14.76
N THR A 147 -7.60 -7.88 13.72
CA THR A 147 -7.13 -6.67 13.01
C THR A 147 -7.49 -6.70 11.53
N SER A 148 -7.95 -5.57 11.01
CA SER A 148 -8.24 -5.37 9.59
C SER A 148 -7.03 -5.71 8.70
N ALA A 149 -7.29 -6.26 7.52
CA ALA A 149 -6.22 -6.59 6.58
C ALA A 149 -5.52 -5.35 6.01
N PHE A 150 -6.28 -4.32 5.65
CA PHE A 150 -5.78 -3.18 4.88
C PHE A 150 -6.21 -1.83 5.46
N PHE A 151 -7.51 -1.51 5.43
CA PHE A 151 -7.99 -0.24 5.97
C PHE A 151 -7.79 -0.18 7.49
N PRO A 152 -7.21 0.92 8.02
CA PRO A 152 -7.05 1.10 9.46
C PRO A 152 -8.42 1.19 10.15
N LEU A 153 -8.79 0.15 10.88
CA LEU A 153 -10.03 0.05 11.64
C LEU A 153 -9.73 -0.27 13.11
N PRO A 154 -10.58 0.14 14.06
CA PRO A 154 -10.45 -0.30 15.44
C PRO A 154 -10.37 -1.83 15.53
N PRO A 155 -9.46 -2.39 16.33
CA PRO A 155 -9.37 -3.83 16.49
C PRO A 155 -10.65 -4.38 17.07
N ARG A 156 -11.05 -5.56 16.61
CA ARG A 156 -12.16 -6.30 17.19
C ARG A 156 -11.76 -6.85 18.56
N SER A 157 -12.70 -6.87 19.51
CA SER A 157 -12.47 -7.59 20.77
C SER A 157 -12.24 -9.06 20.45
N GLU A 158 -11.16 -9.64 20.98
CA GLU A 158 -11.02 -11.10 20.99
C GLU A 158 -12.08 -11.61 21.97
N ASP A 159 -13.17 -12.16 21.43
CA ASP A 159 -14.16 -12.87 22.25
C ASP A 159 -13.46 -14.13 22.79
N PRO A 160 -13.37 -14.31 24.12
CA PRO A 160 -12.80 -15.51 24.69
C PRO A 160 -13.84 -16.65 24.57
N SER A 161 -13.80 -17.36 23.44
CA SER A 161 -14.51 -18.63 23.28
C SER A 161 -13.60 -19.81 23.60
#